data_1b1ee96858ed27193cad846e5f315f43
#
_entry.id   1b1ee96858ed27193cad846e5f315f43
#
_cell.length_a   1.000
_cell.length_b   1.000
_cell.length_c   1.000
_cell.angle_alpha   90.00
_cell.angle_beta   90.00
_cell.angle_gamma   90.00
#
_symmetry.space_group_name_H-M   'P 1'
#
loop_
_entity.id
_entity.type
_entity.pdbx_description
1 polymer ?
#
loop_
_entity_poly.entity_id
_entity_poly.type
_entity_poly.pdbx_seq_one_letter_code
_entity_poly.pdbx_strand_id
1 'polypeptide(L)'
;MRALPFLILLLFTGCASISYGEAENRSTVAGRYKERPESYREPESLNKFVNHITSIGRNWRMHGIYIETLDGGEPVAMLNEDARFNPASVTKLATTLAALDRLGNDHRFRTEFRTDGQINAATGELNGDLVLLSGRDPSFSISDAERVGEAVRNAGIQRINGRLIVVGDFSCNLISATSASAETFRRSSKLQFRNPTSYLSYSQYIPRGRSLITVESDTLVNIVQYLNAHSINTLAELLASHIGGAEGVRRFLIEKIGMPEDSVFISRASGLEVNRLTPRETVRMIRAMVEWLSKNELRPASVMAVAGIDAGTLRGRFTESGFAGSVVAKTGTLHTTDSGVAALAGVIYTRKRGPLLFAVYDVAENQNVQILRRAQDEFLKQVINECGGPVSIARFRIGRPQDKPQSHISFSD
;
A
#
# COMPACT_ATOMS: atom_id res chain seq x y z
N MET A 1 29.21 71.58 27.25
CA MET A 1 28.75 70.78 26.04
C MET A 1 29.33 69.42 26.16
N ARG A 2 28.50 68.41 26.55
CA ARG A 2 28.95 67.02 26.84
C ARG A 2 28.55 66.15 25.65
N ALA A 3 29.53 65.45 25.06
CA ALA A 3 29.31 64.50 24.00
C ALA A 3 28.92 63.14 24.61
N LEU A 4 27.80 62.53 24.11
CA LEU A 4 27.38 61.14 24.39
C LEU A 4 28.04 60.20 23.39
N PRO A 5 28.54 59.04 23.81
CA PRO A 5 28.98 58.02 22.86
C PRO A 5 27.84 57.11 22.42
N PHE A 6 27.72 56.87 21.14
CA PHE A 6 26.85 55.88 20.48
C PHE A 6 27.33 54.45 20.80
N LEU A 7 26.48 53.67 21.43
CA LEU A 7 26.72 52.24 21.67
C LEU A 7 26.13 51.46 20.48
N ILE A 8 27.02 50.86 19.67
CA ILE A 8 26.64 49.98 18.57
C ILE A 8 26.38 48.58 19.18
N LEU A 9 25.12 48.16 19.18
CA LEU A 9 24.69 46.80 19.56
C LEU A 9 24.81 45.86 18.35
N LEU A 10 25.88 45.05 18.31
CA LEU A 10 26.03 43.99 17.32
C LEU A 10 25.13 42.81 17.72
N LEU A 11 24.01 42.68 17.00
CA LEU A 11 23.18 41.48 17.03
C LEU A 11 23.87 40.35 16.23
N PHE A 12 24.47 39.42 16.96
CA PHE A 12 24.85 38.13 16.39
C PHE A 12 23.59 37.30 16.16
N THR A 13 23.10 37.21 14.92
CA THR A 13 22.15 36.19 14.50
C THR A 13 22.93 34.89 14.34
N GLY A 14 22.98 34.10 15.41
CA GLY A 14 23.41 32.72 15.33
C GLY A 14 22.40 31.89 14.55
N CYS A 15 22.71 31.53 13.30
CA CYS A 15 22.05 30.43 12.63
C CYS A 15 22.34 29.13 13.38
N ALA A 16 21.43 28.70 14.22
CA ALA A 16 21.41 27.35 14.73
C ALA A 16 20.99 26.41 13.59
N SER A 17 21.99 25.88 12.88
CA SER A 17 21.78 24.71 12.03
C SER A 17 21.44 23.53 12.92
N ILE A 18 20.16 23.22 13.04
CA ILE A 18 19.67 22.00 13.70
C ILE A 18 20.09 20.83 12.83
N SER A 19 21.17 20.15 13.22
CA SER A 19 21.57 18.87 12.63
C SER A 19 20.62 17.79 13.11
N TYR A 20 19.51 17.58 12.38
CA TYR A 20 18.52 16.53 12.64
C TYR A 20 19.04 15.10 12.35
N GLY A 21 20.28 14.96 11.88
CA GLY A 21 20.81 13.67 11.39
C GLY A 21 21.50 12.78 12.44
N GLU A 22 22.04 13.32 13.51
CA GLU A 22 22.91 12.53 14.42
C GLU A 22 22.23 12.02 15.70
N ALA A 23 21.15 12.63 16.15
CA ALA A 23 20.47 12.21 17.38
C ALA A 23 19.56 10.98 17.16
N GLU A 24 18.95 10.81 15.98
CA GLU A 24 18.09 9.65 15.67
C GLU A 24 18.87 8.36 15.39
N ASN A 25 20.09 8.46 14.88
CA ASN A 25 20.92 7.28 14.58
C ASN A 25 21.47 6.58 15.84
N ARG A 26 21.49 7.24 17.00
CA ARG A 26 21.91 6.61 18.27
C ARG A 26 20.77 5.90 19.01
N SER A 27 19.51 6.23 18.73
CA SER A 27 18.34 5.60 19.37
C SER A 27 17.85 4.34 18.66
N THR A 28 18.30 4.07 17.44
CA THR A 28 17.84 2.92 16.63
C THR A 28 18.43 1.57 17.04
N VAL A 29 19.45 1.54 17.90
CA VAL A 29 20.16 0.29 18.27
C VAL A 29 19.81 -0.22 19.67
N ALA A 30 19.04 0.51 20.47
CA ALA A 30 18.62 0.07 21.80
C ALA A 30 17.22 -0.56 21.78
N GLY A 31 17.00 -1.56 20.92
CA GLY A 31 15.84 -2.46 21.05
C GLY A 31 16.05 -3.35 22.27
N ARG A 32 15.04 -3.51 23.14
CA ARG A 32 15.05 -4.53 24.20
C ARG A 32 15.12 -5.88 23.51
N TYR A 33 16.30 -6.50 23.52
CA TYR A 33 16.43 -7.90 23.09
C TYR A 33 15.57 -8.75 24.03
N LYS A 34 14.45 -9.29 23.54
CA LYS A 34 13.80 -10.39 24.23
C LYS A 34 14.76 -11.55 24.23
N GLU A 35 14.87 -12.25 25.37
CA GLU A 35 15.69 -13.45 25.45
C GLU A 35 15.26 -14.42 24.36
N ARG A 36 16.24 -14.95 23.61
CA ARG A 36 15.99 -15.96 22.60
C ARG A 36 15.54 -17.25 23.31
N PRO A 37 14.54 -17.97 22.78
CA PRO A 37 14.14 -19.25 23.38
C PRO A 37 15.33 -20.19 23.51
N GLU A 38 15.45 -20.92 24.61
CA GLU A 38 16.55 -21.89 24.83
C GLU A 38 16.63 -22.94 23.71
N SER A 39 15.48 -23.29 23.13
CA SER A 39 15.36 -24.22 22.01
C SER A 39 15.80 -23.63 20.65
N TYR A 40 15.98 -22.32 20.54
CA TYR A 40 16.37 -21.70 19.28
C TYR A 40 17.79 -22.12 18.88
N ARG A 41 17.92 -22.56 17.64
CA ARG A 41 19.22 -22.83 17.02
C ARG A 41 19.30 -21.98 15.76
N GLU A 42 20.35 -21.19 15.67
CA GLU A 42 20.59 -20.33 14.52
C GLU A 42 20.80 -21.18 13.26
N PRO A 43 20.01 -20.95 12.18
CA PRO A 43 20.12 -21.74 10.98
C PRO A 43 21.41 -21.42 10.20
N GLU A 44 21.92 -22.39 9.46
CA GLU A 44 23.13 -22.21 8.65
C GLU A 44 22.94 -21.13 7.58
N SER A 45 21.75 -21.03 7.00
CA SER A 45 21.38 -19.97 6.06
C SER A 45 21.59 -18.57 6.61
N LEU A 46 21.27 -18.32 7.89
CA LEU A 46 21.49 -17.03 8.51
C LEU A 46 22.98 -16.73 8.69
N ASN A 47 23.77 -17.71 9.13
CA ASN A 47 25.22 -17.57 9.23
C ASN A 47 25.86 -17.28 7.87
N LYS A 48 25.44 -17.97 6.81
CA LYS A 48 25.88 -17.72 5.43
C LYS A 48 25.50 -16.31 4.97
N PHE A 49 24.27 -15.86 5.27
CA PHE A 49 23.84 -14.49 4.95
C PHE A 49 24.71 -13.45 5.65
N VAL A 50 24.89 -13.55 6.97
CA VAL A 50 25.72 -12.62 7.76
C VAL A 50 27.17 -12.59 7.25
N ASN A 51 27.76 -13.77 6.99
CA ASN A 51 29.10 -13.87 6.44
C ASN A 51 29.19 -13.21 5.04
N HIS A 52 28.21 -13.44 4.17
CA HIS A 52 28.18 -12.82 2.84
C HIS A 52 28.11 -11.30 2.93
N ILE A 53 27.16 -10.72 3.67
CA ILE A 53 27.04 -9.26 3.79
C ILE A 53 28.29 -8.64 4.41
N THR A 54 28.90 -9.31 5.39
CA THR A 54 30.15 -8.83 6.01
C THR A 54 31.32 -8.89 5.03
N SER A 55 31.42 -9.97 4.22
CA SER A 55 32.50 -10.13 3.23
C SER A 55 32.48 -9.07 2.12
N ILE A 56 31.29 -8.52 1.82
CA ILE A 56 31.14 -7.40 0.88
C ILE A 56 31.19 -6.03 1.56
N GLY A 57 31.71 -5.97 2.81
CA GLY A 57 31.97 -4.73 3.55
C GLY A 57 30.71 -4.08 4.14
N ARG A 58 29.61 -4.81 4.34
CA ARG A 58 28.38 -4.28 4.92
C ARG A 58 28.26 -4.57 6.41
N ASN A 59 27.60 -3.67 7.11
CA ASN A 59 27.34 -3.81 8.54
C ASN A 59 26.09 -4.67 8.77
N TRP A 60 26.24 -5.85 9.38
CA TRP A 60 25.13 -6.75 9.71
C TRP A 60 24.05 -6.11 10.59
N ARG A 61 24.38 -5.04 11.34
CA ARG A 61 23.39 -4.27 12.14
C ARG A 61 22.40 -3.51 11.29
N MET A 62 22.68 -3.32 10.00
CA MET A 62 21.80 -2.67 9.03
C MET A 62 20.81 -3.65 8.37
N HIS A 63 20.75 -4.87 8.89
CA HIS A 63 19.87 -5.94 8.40
C HIS A 63 18.98 -6.44 9.52
N GLY A 64 17.67 -6.55 9.27
CA GLY A 64 16.67 -7.05 10.21
C GLY A 64 15.92 -8.24 9.63
N ILE A 65 15.89 -9.35 10.36
CA ILE A 65 15.25 -10.60 9.92
C ILE A 65 14.44 -11.17 11.07
N TYR A 66 13.22 -11.58 10.76
CA TYR A 66 12.45 -12.46 11.63
C TYR A 66 11.65 -13.43 10.78
N ILE A 67 11.81 -14.73 11.07
CA ILE A 67 11.08 -15.83 10.43
C ILE A 67 10.56 -16.75 11.52
N GLU A 68 9.28 -17.10 11.45
CA GLU A 68 8.66 -18.07 12.36
C GLU A 68 7.73 -19.03 11.60
N THR A 69 7.41 -20.16 12.19
CA THR A 69 6.40 -21.07 11.65
C THR A 69 5.00 -20.44 11.79
N LEU A 70 4.15 -20.64 10.79
CA LEU A 70 2.73 -20.25 10.90
C LEU A 70 2.06 -21.07 12.00
N ASP A 71 2.33 -22.37 12.05
CA ASP A 71 1.85 -23.26 13.08
C ASP A 71 2.83 -23.22 14.28
N GLY A 72 2.31 -22.88 15.45
CA GLY A 72 3.07 -22.82 16.71
C GLY A 72 3.93 -21.57 16.93
N GLY A 73 4.22 -20.75 15.91
CA GLY A 73 5.02 -19.52 16.08
C GLY A 73 6.47 -19.76 16.49
N GLU A 74 7.05 -20.91 16.14
CA GLU A 74 8.44 -21.23 16.46
C GLU A 74 9.41 -20.40 15.63
N PRO A 75 10.37 -19.67 16.26
CA PRO A 75 11.39 -18.93 15.53
C PRO A 75 12.25 -19.84 14.66
N VAL A 76 12.46 -19.42 13.40
CA VAL A 76 13.30 -20.10 12.40
C VAL A 76 14.59 -19.32 12.15
N ALA A 77 14.53 -17.99 12.05
CA ALA A 77 15.68 -17.13 11.91
C ALA A 77 15.43 -15.77 12.59
N MET A 78 16.43 -15.27 13.31
CA MET A 78 16.35 -14.01 14.06
C MET A 78 17.65 -13.22 13.91
N LEU A 79 17.54 -11.97 13.39
CA LEU A 79 18.63 -10.99 13.30
C LEU A 79 18.06 -9.61 13.49
N ASN A 80 18.48 -8.88 14.53
CA ASN A 80 17.97 -7.53 14.84
C ASN A 80 16.45 -7.44 14.75
N GLU A 81 15.76 -8.50 15.16
CA GLU A 81 14.32 -8.71 14.97
C GLU A 81 13.44 -7.69 15.68
N ASP A 82 13.94 -7.04 16.73
CA ASP A 82 13.28 -6.02 17.52
C ASP A 82 13.81 -4.60 17.21
N ALA A 83 14.77 -4.46 16.29
CA ALA A 83 15.24 -3.16 15.82
C ALA A 83 14.25 -2.56 14.82
N ARG A 84 14.12 -1.23 14.84
CA ARG A 84 13.16 -0.50 13.97
C ARG A 84 13.79 -0.17 12.62
N PHE A 85 13.24 -0.73 11.57
CA PHE A 85 13.61 -0.47 10.18
C PHE A 85 12.52 0.29 9.44
N ASN A 86 12.87 0.88 8.30
CA ASN A 86 11.89 1.40 7.37
C ASN A 86 11.34 0.23 6.54
N PRO A 87 10.04 -0.10 6.68
CA PRO A 87 9.43 -1.20 5.92
C PRO A 87 9.19 -0.84 4.45
N ALA A 88 9.38 0.44 4.08
CA ALA A 88 9.02 0.92 2.76
C ALA A 88 7.61 0.46 2.38
N SER A 89 7.40 0.02 1.13
CA SER A 89 6.07 -0.43 0.66
C SER A 89 5.52 -1.71 1.31
N VAL A 90 6.25 -2.38 2.21
CA VAL A 90 5.67 -3.44 3.06
C VAL A 90 4.56 -2.86 3.96
N THR A 91 4.63 -1.57 4.32
CA THR A 91 3.55 -0.84 5.01
C THR A 91 2.19 -1.01 4.34
N LYS A 92 2.12 -1.20 3.02
CA LYS A 92 0.86 -1.43 2.30
C LYS A 92 0.10 -2.67 2.79
N LEU A 93 0.77 -3.63 3.40
CA LEU A 93 0.10 -4.78 4.04
C LEU A 93 -0.69 -4.32 5.27
N ALA A 94 -0.17 -3.39 6.06
CA ALA A 94 -0.91 -2.78 7.17
C ALA A 94 -2.15 -2.03 6.67
N THR A 95 -1.99 -1.20 5.64
CA THR A 95 -3.08 -0.47 4.99
C THR A 95 -4.13 -1.43 4.42
N THR A 96 -3.70 -2.51 3.78
CA THR A 96 -4.58 -3.56 3.24
C THR A 96 -5.38 -4.22 4.35
N LEU A 97 -4.73 -4.68 5.41
CA LEU A 97 -5.40 -5.38 6.51
C LEU A 97 -6.40 -4.46 7.23
N ALA A 98 -6.00 -3.21 7.51
CA ALA A 98 -6.87 -2.24 8.15
C ALA A 98 -8.09 -1.87 7.28
N ALA A 99 -7.92 -1.78 5.95
CA ALA A 99 -9.03 -1.51 5.03
C ALA A 99 -9.99 -2.72 4.93
N LEU A 100 -9.45 -3.93 4.83
CA LEU A 100 -10.24 -5.16 4.79
C LEU A 100 -11.01 -5.38 6.10
N ASP A 101 -10.38 -5.13 7.26
CA ASP A 101 -11.04 -5.24 8.58
C ASP A 101 -12.18 -4.23 8.73
N ARG A 102 -12.01 -3.00 8.20
CA ARG A 102 -12.98 -1.93 8.33
C ARG A 102 -14.14 -2.01 7.34
N LEU A 103 -13.88 -2.40 6.11
CA LEU A 103 -14.83 -2.33 4.99
C LEU A 103 -15.36 -3.70 4.56
N GLY A 104 -14.60 -4.77 4.80
CA GLY A 104 -14.90 -6.13 4.30
C GLY A 104 -14.27 -6.41 2.93
N ASN A 105 -14.04 -7.69 2.63
CA ASN A 105 -13.41 -8.15 1.39
C ASN A 105 -14.26 -7.89 0.13
N ASP A 106 -15.58 -7.97 0.26
CA ASP A 106 -16.53 -7.81 -0.85
C ASP A 106 -17.01 -6.36 -1.04
N HIS A 107 -16.49 -5.44 -0.23
CA HIS A 107 -16.83 -4.03 -0.33
C HIS A 107 -16.60 -3.50 -1.74
N ARG A 108 -17.58 -2.74 -2.28
CA ARG A 108 -17.51 -2.03 -3.55
C ARG A 108 -17.79 -0.55 -3.33
N PHE A 109 -16.93 0.29 -3.89
CA PHE A 109 -17.16 1.72 -3.90
C PHE A 109 -18.19 2.06 -4.98
N ARG A 110 -19.14 2.95 -4.64
CA ARG A 110 -20.25 3.27 -5.53
C ARG A 110 -20.27 4.75 -5.88
N THR A 111 -20.05 5.07 -7.15
CA THR A 111 -20.15 6.42 -7.71
C THR A 111 -21.41 6.54 -8.54
N GLU A 112 -22.26 7.54 -8.24
CA GLU A 112 -23.52 7.76 -8.95
C GLU A 112 -23.46 9.00 -9.83
N PHE A 113 -24.06 8.90 -11.01
CA PHE A 113 -24.30 10.01 -11.91
C PHE A 113 -25.79 10.32 -11.92
N ARG A 114 -26.17 11.52 -11.49
CA ARG A 114 -27.56 11.95 -11.27
C ARG A 114 -27.89 13.21 -12.04
N THR A 115 -29.16 13.44 -12.31
CA THR A 115 -29.65 14.72 -12.87
C THR A 115 -31.08 15.00 -12.42
N ASP A 116 -31.43 16.26 -12.27
CA ASP A 116 -32.82 16.77 -12.14
C ASP A 116 -33.28 17.46 -13.42
N GLY A 117 -32.40 17.50 -14.44
CA GLY A 117 -32.68 18.10 -15.73
C GLY A 117 -33.59 17.27 -16.63
N GLN A 118 -34.21 17.94 -17.60
CA GLN A 118 -35.04 17.33 -18.63
C GLN A 118 -34.20 17.02 -19.88
N ILE A 119 -34.36 15.81 -20.41
CA ILE A 119 -33.73 15.40 -21.67
C ILE A 119 -34.68 15.79 -22.83
N ASN A 120 -34.17 16.61 -23.74
CA ASN A 120 -34.86 16.86 -25.00
C ASN A 120 -34.57 15.73 -25.98
N ALA A 121 -35.54 14.84 -26.18
CA ALA A 121 -35.33 13.64 -27.00
C ALA A 121 -35.06 13.99 -28.49
N ALA A 122 -35.48 15.14 -28.99
CA ALA A 122 -35.25 15.54 -30.38
C ALA A 122 -33.82 16.04 -30.63
N THR A 123 -33.19 16.68 -29.63
CA THR A 123 -31.84 17.29 -29.78
C THR A 123 -30.78 16.52 -29.01
N GLY A 124 -31.14 15.60 -28.11
CA GLY A 124 -30.21 14.93 -27.21
C GLY A 124 -29.61 15.86 -26.15
N GLU A 125 -30.26 16.97 -25.84
CA GLU A 125 -29.76 17.93 -24.87
C GLU A 125 -30.35 17.68 -23.48
N LEU A 126 -29.45 17.59 -22.47
CA LEU A 126 -29.84 17.63 -21.06
C LEU A 126 -29.94 19.11 -20.63
N ASN A 127 -31.14 19.59 -20.35
CA ASN A 127 -31.39 20.94 -19.81
C ASN A 127 -31.28 20.88 -18.27
N GLY A 128 -30.07 20.85 -17.74
CA GLY A 128 -29.73 20.73 -16.34
C GLY A 128 -28.28 20.32 -16.11
N ASP A 129 -27.93 20.16 -14.86
CA ASP A 129 -26.58 19.74 -14.44
C ASP A 129 -26.49 18.19 -14.42
N LEU A 130 -25.28 17.66 -14.65
CA LEU A 130 -24.92 16.28 -14.35
C LEU A 130 -24.17 16.25 -13.02
N VAL A 131 -24.69 15.56 -12.03
CA VAL A 131 -24.09 15.42 -10.71
C VAL A 131 -23.32 14.10 -10.63
N LEU A 132 -22.02 14.19 -10.34
CA LEU A 132 -21.17 13.06 -9.94
C LEU A 132 -21.17 13.01 -8.42
N LEU A 133 -21.90 12.07 -7.84
CA LEU A 133 -21.88 11.78 -6.40
C LEU A 133 -20.80 10.73 -6.16
N SER A 134 -19.68 11.17 -5.62
CA SER A 134 -18.49 10.33 -5.47
C SER A 134 -18.69 9.25 -4.40
N GLY A 135 -18.38 8.00 -4.74
CA GLY A 135 -18.21 6.93 -3.75
C GLY A 135 -16.81 6.88 -3.17
N ARG A 136 -15.95 7.86 -3.48
CA ARG A 136 -14.53 7.88 -3.12
C ARG A 136 -13.78 6.63 -3.59
N ASP A 137 -14.18 6.07 -4.75
CA ASP A 137 -13.54 4.91 -5.35
C ASP A 137 -12.05 5.20 -5.65
N PRO A 138 -11.10 4.52 -4.98
CA PRO A 138 -9.69 4.76 -5.21
C PRO A 138 -9.19 4.17 -6.53
N SER A 139 -9.99 3.32 -7.17
CA SER A 139 -9.65 2.60 -8.40
C SER A 139 -10.31 3.15 -9.67
N PHE A 140 -11.21 4.16 -9.55
CA PHE A 140 -11.90 4.77 -10.71
C PHE A 140 -10.90 5.24 -11.77
N SER A 141 -11.04 4.76 -12.99
CA SER A 141 -10.04 4.88 -14.05
C SER A 141 -10.52 5.71 -15.23
N ILE A 142 -9.62 5.99 -16.18
CA ILE A 142 -9.96 6.59 -17.49
C ILE A 142 -10.96 5.69 -18.22
N SER A 143 -10.78 4.38 -18.20
CA SER A 143 -11.72 3.45 -18.85
C SER A 143 -13.13 3.54 -18.26
N ASP A 144 -13.24 3.78 -16.93
CA ASP A 144 -14.55 3.98 -16.30
C ASP A 144 -15.19 5.27 -16.76
N ALA A 145 -14.40 6.36 -16.88
CA ALA A 145 -14.87 7.62 -17.40
C ALA A 145 -15.36 7.51 -18.87
N GLU A 146 -14.62 6.78 -19.70
CA GLU A 146 -15.00 6.51 -21.10
C GLU A 146 -16.32 5.75 -21.17
N ARG A 147 -16.47 4.68 -20.39
CA ARG A 147 -17.71 3.87 -20.32
C ARG A 147 -18.89 4.67 -19.78
N VAL A 148 -18.68 5.52 -18.76
CA VAL A 148 -19.72 6.43 -18.26
C VAL A 148 -20.15 7.40 -19.38
N GLY A 149 -19.19 7.99 -20.11
CA GLY A 149 -19.52 8.87 -21.23
C GLY A 149 -20.33 8.16 -22.32
N GLU A 150 -20.02 6.93 -22.64
CA GLU A 150 -20.79 6.10 -23.56
C GLU A 150 -22.20 5.79 -23.02
N ALA A 151 -22.31 5.39 -21.75
CA ALA A 151 -23.57 5.12 -21.10
C ALA A 151 -24.51 6.35 -21.08
N VAL A 152 -23.95 7.55 -20.79
CA VAL A 152 -24.71 8.81 -20.84
C VAL A 152 -25.21 9.09 -22.26
N ARG A 153 -24.40 8.88 -23.30
CA ARG A 153 -24.83 9.05 -24.69
C ARG A 153 -25.91 8.04 -25.08
N ASN A 154 -25.79 6.79 -24.65
CA ASN A 154 -26.78 5.74 -24.90
C ASN A 154 -28.10 6.01 -24.18
N ALA A 155 -28.10 6.75 -23.06
CA ALA A 155 -29.30 7.27 -22.40
C ALA A 155 -29.93 8.48 -23.15
N GLY A 156 -29.45 8.80 -24.35
CA GLY A 156 -29.98 9.87 -25.20
C GLY A 156 -29.38 11.27 -24.91
N ILE A 157 -28.34 11.38 -24.10
CA ILE A 157 -27.73 12.68 -23.75
C ILE A 157 -26.46 12.88 -24.58
N GLN A 158 -26.53 13.76 -25.58
CA GLN A 158 -25.41 14.12 -26.45
C GLN A 158 -24.67 15.38 -25.95
N ARG A 159 -25.40 16.30 -25.29
CA ARG A 159 -24.88 17.55 -24.76
C ARG A 159 -25.54 17.90 -23.44
N ILE A 160 -24.79 18.49 -22.54
CA ILE A 160 -25.25 18.92 -21.21
C ILE A 160 -25.21 20.46 -21.18
N ASN A 161 -26.41 21.08 -21.15
CA ASN A 161 -26.57 22.53 -21.11
C ASN A 161 -26.26 23.12 -19.71
N GLY A 162 -25.85 22.30 -18.75
CA GLY A 162 -25.47 22.66 -17.40
C GLY A 162 -23.99 22.41 -17.14
N ARG A 163 -23.69 22.12 -15.87
CA ARG A 163 -22.37 21.86 -15.31
C ARG A 163 -22.17 20.38 -15.00
N LEU A 164 -20.93 19.98 -14.86
CA LEU A 164 -20.58 18.85 -14.02
C LEU A 164 -20.53 19.35 -12.56
N ILE A 165 -21.31 18.76 -11.66
CA ILE A 165 -21.25 19.02 -10.23
C ILE A 165 -20.61 17.79 -9.58
N VAL A 166 -19.44 17.97 -8.98
CA VAL A 166 -18.74 16.89 -8.25
C VAL A 166 -19.03 17.05 -6.77
N VAL A 167 -19.58 16.00 -6.17
CA VAL A 167 -19.95 15.97 -4.75
C VAL A 167 -19.01 15.01 -4.01
N GLY A 168 -18.30 15.55 -3.02
CA GLY A 168 -17.32 14.82 -2.23
C GLY A 168 -15.95 14.68 -2.92
N ASP A 169 -15.04 13.98 -2.24
CA ASP A 169 -13.70 13.71 -2.77
C ASP A 169 -13.79 12.71 -3.92
N PHE A 170 -13.28 13.10 -5.07
CA PHE A 170 -13.27 12.24 -6.27
C PHE A 170 -11.85 12.02 -6.76
N SER A 171 -11.53 10.77 -7.04
CA SER A 171 -10.28 10.35 -7.68
C SER A 171 -10.58 9.72 -9.03
N CYS A 172 -9.80 10.08 -10.04
CA CYS A 172 -9.83 9.46 -11.36
C CYS A 172 -8.40 9.19 -11.81
N ASN A 173 -8.11 7.95 -12.21
CA ASN A 173 -6.81 7.53 -12.70
C ASN A 173 -5.66 7.79 -11.70
N LEU A 174 -5.90 7.49 -10.43
CA LEU A 174 -4.95 7.66 -9.33
C LEU A 174 -4.54 9.14 -9.07
N ILE A 175 -5.33 10.09 -9.52
CA ILE A 175 -5.15 11.51 -9.19
C ILE A 175 -5.90 11.79 -7.89
N SER A 176 -5.22 12.28 -6.85
CA SER A 176 -5.83 12.55 -5.54
C SER A 176 -6.58 13.87 -5.48
N ALA A 177 -6.20 14.85 -6.29
CA ALA A 177 -6.87 16.16 -6.33
C ALA A 177 -8.20 16.07 -7.08
N THR A 178 -9.32 16.33 -6.40
CA THR A 178 -10.68 16.26 -6.97
C THR A 178 -10.86 17.12 -8.23
N SER A 179 -10.29 18.32 -8.27
CA SER A 179 -10.39 19.18 -9.45
C SER A 179 -9.69 18.61 -10.68
N ALA A 180 -8.48 18.09 -10.50
CA ALA A 180 -7.72 17.45 -11.58
C ALA A 180 -8.38 16.14 -12.04
N SER A 181 -8.96 15.39 -11.10
CA SER A 181 -9.73 14.17 -11.39
C SER A 181 -11.01 14.48 -12.17
N ALA A 182 -11.74 15.53 -11.83
CA ALA A 182 -12.92 15.97 -12.54
C ALA A 182 -12.59 16.43 -13.97
N GLU A 183 -11.48 17.11 -14.16
CA GLU A 183 -11.01 17.52 -15.49
C GLU A 183 -10.59 16.29 -16.33
N THR A 184 -9.93 15.32 -15.71
CA THR A 184 -9.59 14.05 -16.35
C THR A 184 -10.86 13.28 -16.75
N PHE A 185 -11.87 13.23 -15.88
CA PHE A 185 -13.17 12.64 -16.18
C PHE A 185 -13.85 13.36 -17.36
N ARG A 186 -13.95 14.68 -17.32
CA ARG A 186 -14.57 15.45 -18.42
C ARG A 186 -13.95 15.16 -19.78
N ARG A 187 -12.62 15.15 -19.82
CA ARG A 187 -11.85 14.89 -21.04
C ARG A 187 -12.04 13.45 -21.54
N SER A 188 -11.96 12.48 -20.64
CA SER A 188 -12.01 11.05 -20.99
C SER A 188 -13.43 10.60 -21.33
N SER A 189 -14.46 11.10 -20.63
CA SER A 189 -15.86 10.76 -20.92
C SER A 189 -16.34 11.33 -22.27
N LYS A 190 -15.66 12.32 -22.83
CA LYS A 190 -16.05 13.03 -24.07
C LYS A 190 -17.44 13.67 -23.98
N LEU A 191 -17.95 13.89 -22.77
CA LEU A 191 -19.21 14.59 -22.54
C LEU A 191 -19.02 16.10 -22.73
N GLN A 192 -19.95 16.73 -23.42
CA GLN A 192 -19.91 18.19 -23.67
C GLN A 192 -20.71 18.90 -22.59
N PHE A 193 -20.04 19.71 -21.78
CA PHE A 193 -20.66 20.57 -20.77
C PHE A 193 -20.56 22.02 -21.19
N ARG A 194 -21.68 22.75 -21.14
CA ARG A 194 -21.72 24.16 -21.47
C ARG A 194 -21.01 25.04 -20.44
N ASN A 195 -21.10 24.66 -19.18
CA ASN A 195 -20.62 25.46 -18.04
C ASN A 195 -19.45 24.82 -17.34
N PRO A 196 -18.63 25.58 -16.57
CA PRO A 196 -17.54 25.06 -15.76
C PRO A 196 -17.99 24.06 -14.69
N THR A 197 -17.07 23.20 -14.24
CA THR A 197 -17.32 22.26 -13.15
C THR A 197 -17.52 22.99 -11.82
N SER A 198 -18.46 22.50 -11.01
CA SER A 198 -18.68 22.94 -9.63
C SER A 198 -18.38 21.82 -8.64
N TYR A 199 -17.99 22.18 -7.43
CA TYR A 199 -17.60 21.25 -6.38
C TYR A 199 -18.44 21.52 -5.13
N LEU A 200 -18.97 20.46 -4.53
CA LEU A 200 -19.75 20.50 -3.29
C LEU A 200 -19.21 19.45 -2.31
N SER A 201 -19.26 19.76 -1.01
CA SER A 201 -19.13 18.72 0.00
C SER A 201 -20.42 17.91 0.11
N TYR A 202 -20.36 16.72 0.70
CA TYR A 202 -21.57 15.92 0.96
C TYR A 202 -22.59 16.69 1.83
N SER A 203 -22.14 17.51 2.76
CA SER A 203 -23.01 18.32 3.63
C SER A 203 -23.71 19.46 2.91
N GLN A 204 -23.17 19.92 1.78
CA GLN A 204 -23.76 20.98 0.95
C GLN A 204 -24.71 20.43 -0.11
N TYR A 205 -24.61 19.12 -0.43
CA TYR A 205 -25.40 18.51 -1.44
C TYR A 205 -26.74 18.04 -0.89
N ILE A 206 -27.83 18.53 -1.50
CA ILE A 206 -29.18 18.02 -1.25
C ILE A 206 -29.53 17.11 -2.42
N PRO A 207 -29.75 15.80 -2.20
CA PRO A 207 -30.08 14.86 -3.26
C PRO A 207 -31.35 15.29 -4.01
N ARG A 208 -31.22 15.49 -5.33
CA ARG A 208 -32.31 15.85 -6.24
C ARG A 208 -32.24 14.98 -7.48
N GLY A 209 -33.38 14.90 -8.17
CA GLY A 209 -33.48 14.21 -9.44
C GLY A 209 -33.31 12.69 -9.33
N ARG A 210 -33.07 12.07 -10.47
CA ARG A 210 -32.92 10.62 -10.61
C ARG A 210 -31.46 10.24 -10.80
N SER A 211 -31.11 9.03 -10.37
CA SER A 211 -29.89 8.36 -10.79
C SER A 211 -30.02 8.00 -12.27
N LEU A 212 -28.98 8.23 -13.04
CA LEU A 212 -28.90 7.80 -14.45
C LEU A 212 -28.03 6.55 -14.55
N ILE A 213 -26.88 6.59 -13.89
CA ILE A 213 -25.83 5.57 -13.99
C ILE A 213 -25.22 5.40 -12.61
N THR A 214 -24.97 4.16 -12.26
CA THR A 214 -24.17 3.76 -11.11
C THR A 214 -22.90 3.04 -11.60
N VAL A 215 -21.76 3.43 -11.07
CA VAL A 215 -20.48 2.74 -11.25
C VAL A 215 -20.09 2.12 -9.93
N GLU A 216 -20.01 0.80 -9.90
CA GLU A 216 -19.50 0.05 -8.75
C GLU A 216 -18.09 -0.44 -9.06
N SER A 217 -17.16 -0.20 -8.15
CA SER A 217 -15.78 -0.69 -8.28
C SER A 217 -15.74 -2.21 -8.30
N ASP A 218 -14.58 -2.78 -8.59
CA ASP A 218 -14.29 -4.16 -8.24
C ASP A 218 -14.36 -4.36 -6.72
N THR A 219 -14.33 -5.60 -6.25
CA THR A 219 -14.27 -5.91 -4.81
C THR A 219 -12.99 -5.37 -4.19
N LEU A 220 -13.05 -5.01 -2.91
CA LEU A 220 -11.89 -4.49 -2.21
C LEU A 220 -10.71 -5.49 -2.23
N VAL A 221 -10.98 -6.79 -2.12
CA VAL A 221 -9.93 -7.82 -2.18
C VAL A 221 -9.18 -7.78 -3.53
N ASN A 222 -9.86 -7.58 -4.65
CA ASN A 222 -9.22 -7.46 -5.96
C ASN A 222 -8.42 -6.15 -6.09
N ILE A 223 -8.98 -5.05 -5.56
CA ILE A 223 -8.29 -3.75 -5.53
C ILE A 223 -6.99 -3.85 -4.74
N VAL A 224 -6.99 -4.44 -3.53
CA VAL A 224 -5.78 -4.56 -2.71
C VAL A 224 -4.79 -5.58 -3.26
N GLN A 225 -5.24 -6.63 -3.95
CA GLN A 225 -4.36 -7.55 -4.65
C GLN A 225 -3.56 -6.84 -5.74
N TYR A 226 -4.24 -6.06 -6.59
CA TYR A 226 -3.60 -5.23 -7.62
C TYR A 226 -2.66 -4.18 -7.01
N LEU A 227 -3.11 -3.48 -5.96
CA LEU A 227 -2.32 -2.52 -5.20
C LEU A 227 -1.01 -3.12 -4.71
N ASN A 228 -1.05 -4.30 -4.08
CA ASN A 228 0.13 -4.94 -3.50
C ASN A 228 1.05 -5.55 -4.56
N ALA A 229 0.51 -6.17 -5.60
CA ALA A 229 1.30 -6.76 -6.69
C ALA A 229 2.13 -5.68 -7.41
N HIS A 230 1.51 -4.54 -7.72
CA HIS A 230 2.13 -3.43 -8.44
C HIS A 230 2.72 -2.34 -7.53
N SER A 231 2.50 -2.43 -6.22
CA SER A 231 3.03 -1.50 -5.22
C SER A 231 2.63 -0.03 -5.46
N ILE A 232 1.35 0.24 -5.74
CA ILE A 232 0.86 1.54 -6.17
C ILE A 232 0.66 2.48 -4.97
N ASN A 233 1.53 3.50 -4.84
CA ASN A 233 1.51 4.41 -3.69
C ASN A 233 0.21 5.20 -3.59
N THR A 234 -0.22 5.84 -4.68
CA THR A 234 -1.42 6.69 -4.67
C THR A 234 -2.68 5.89 -4.32
N LEU A 235 -2.80 4.65 -4.84
CA LEU A 235 -3.93 3.77 -4.52
C LEU A 235 -3.96 3.44 -3.02
N ALA A 236 -2.78 3.22 -2.40
CA ALA A 236 -2.69 2.96 -0.96
C ALA A 236 -3.10 4.19 -0.13
N GLU A 237 -2.68 5.39 -0.51
CA GLU A 237 -3.05 6.63 0.20
C GLU A 237 -4.55 6.93 0.06
N LEU A 238 -5.11 6.76 -1.16
CA LEU A 238 -6.55 6.92 -1.41
C LEU A 238 -7.36 5.91 -0.59
N LEU A 239 -6.94 4.65 -0.56
CA LEU A 239 -7.60 3.63 0.26
C LEU A 239 -7.49 3.95 1.75
N ALA A 240 -6.32 4.35 2.23
CA ALA A 240 -6.10 4.73 3.63
C ALA A 240 -7.00 5.90 4.07
N SER A 241 -7.37 6.81 3.16
CA SER A 241 -8.27 7.92 3.49
C SER A 241 -9.63 7.48 4.04
N HIS A 242 -10.09 6.26 3.71
CA HIS A 242 -11.32 5.67 4.24
C HIS A 242 -11.21 5.20 5.69
N ILE A 243 -9.99 5.01 6.18
CA ILE A 243 -9.71 4.46 7.51
C ILE A 243 -8.93 5.44 8.41
N GLY A 244 -8.90 6.71 8.05
CA GLY A 244 -8.23 7.77 8.83
C GLY A 244 -6.78 8.05 8.43
N GLY A 245 -6.38 7.67 7.21
CA GLY A 245 -5.05 7.93 6.67
C GLY A 245 -3.95 7.13 7.36
N ALA A 246 -2.73 7.66 7.34
CA ALA A 246 -1.56 7.03 7.98
C ALA A 246 -1.76 6.81 9.49
N GLU A 247 -2.37 7.77 10.18
CA GLU A 247 -2.68 7.66 11.62
C GLU A 247 -3.75 6.60 11.89
N GLY A 248 -4.75 6.45 11.02
CA GLY A 248 -5.72 5.36 11.12
C GLY A 248 -5.06 3.98 10.98
N VAL A 249 -4.12 3.83 10.05
CA VAL A 249 -3.31 2.60 9.91
C VAL A 249 -2.46 2.35 11.16
N ARG A 250 -1.77 3.38 11.69
CA ARG A 250 -0.97 3.28 12.91
C ARG A 250 -1.82 2.80 14.09
N ARG A 251 -2.96 3.46 14.32
CA ARG A 251 -3.89 3.11 15.39
C ARG A 251 -4.40 1.68 15.27
N PHE A 252 -4.75 1.24 14.07
CA PHE A 252 -5.14 -0.15 13.81
C PHE A 252 -4.06 -1.15 14.24
N LEU A 253 -2.79 -0.89 13.89
CA LEU A 253 -1.67 -1.76 14.28
C LEU A 253 -1.50 -1.85 15.80
N ILE A 254 -1.70 -0.74 16.51
CA ILE A 254 -1.56 -0.70 17.98
C ILE A 254 -2.78 -1.34 18.66
N GLU A 255 -3.98 -0.86 18.33
CA GLU A 255 -5.20 -1.22 19.06
C GLU A 255 -5.78 -2.60 18.68
N LYS A 256 -5.68 -2.97 17.40
CA LYS A 256 -6.27 -4.24 16.90
C LYS A 256 -5.25 -5.36 16.80
N ILE A 257 -4.03 -5.05 16.35
CA ILE A 257 -2.96 -6.06 16.20
C ILE A 257 -2.18 -6.22 17.50
N GLY A 258 -2.26 -5.23 18.42
CA GLY A 258 -1.56 -5.28 19.71
C GLY A 258 -0.06 -5.03 19.60
N MET A 259 0.36 -4.23 18.61
CA MET A 259 1.77 -3.83 18.52
C MET A 259 2.13 -2.82 19.60
N PRO A 260 3.33 -2.91 20.20
CA PRO A 260 3.82 -1.86 21.08
C PRO A 260 3.89 -0.50 20.36
N GLU A 261 3.43 0.54 21.02
CA GLU A 261 3.35 1.88 20.43
C GLU A 261 4.71 2.41 19.97
N ASP A 262 5.76 2.12 20.72
CA ASP A 262 7.15 2.50 20.43
C ASP A 262 7.77 1.71 19.27
N SER A 263 7.14 0.62 18.83
CA SER A 263 7.60 -0.18 17.68
C SER A 263 7.02 0.27 16.34
N VAL A 264 6.03 1.19 16.36
CA VAL A 264 5.24 1.58 15.18
C VAL A 264 5.28 3.07 14.93
N PHE A 265 5.79 3.47 13.78
CA PHE A 265 5.68 4.82 13.26
C PHE A 265 5.28 4.79 11.79
N ILE A 266 4.16 5.41 11.44
CA ILE A 266 3.62 5.45 10.09
C ILE A 266 3.37 6.90 9.68
N SER A 267 4.22 7.45 8.81
CA SER A 267 4.04 8.78 8.22
C SER A 267 3.22 8.74 6.93
N ARG A 268 3.34 7.64 6.18
CA ARG A 268 2.59 7.40 4.93
C ARG A 268 2.04 5.98 4.90
N ALA A 269 0.77 5.85 4.57
CA ALA A 269 0.10 4.55 4.45
C ALA A 269 0.64 3.70 3.28
N SER A 270 1.25 4.34 2.29
CA SER A 270 1.94 3.67 1.17
C SER A 270 3.33 3.16 1.52
N GLY A 271 3.91 3.61 2.64
CA GLY A 271 5.32 3.34 2.99
C GLY A 271 6.32 4.19 2.22
N LEU A 272 5.86 5.24 1.55
CA LEU A 272 6.73 6.27 1.03
C LEU A 272 7.27 7.10 2.22
N GLU A 273 8.49 7.62 2.11
CA GLU A 273 9.15 8.38 3.17
C GLU A 273 9.53 7.53 4.41
N VAL A 274 9.53 8.14 5.61
CA VAL A 274 10.01 7.50 6.83
C VAL A 274 8.87 6.81 7.57
N ASN A 275 8.89 5.49 7.57
CA ASN A 275 8.10 4.67 8.47
C ASN A 275 9.02 3.83 9.36
N ARG A 276 8.51 3.26 10.45
CA ARG A 276 9.28 2.35 11.32
C ARG A 276 8.41 1.19 11.77
N LEU A 277 8.90 -0.03 11.53
CA LEU A 277 8.40 -1.27 12.07
C LEU A 277 9.58 -2.18 12.42
N THR A 278 9.38 -3.09 13.35
CA THR A 278 10.37 -4.15 13.58
C THR A 278 10.07 -5.37 12.70
N PRO A 279 11.05 -6.22 12.37
CA PRO A 279 10.80 -7.50 11.69
C PRO A 279 9.79 -8.37 12.44
N ARG A 280 9.91 -8.50 13.77
CA ARG A 280 9.00 -9.26 14.60
C ARG A 280 7.55 -8.74 14.53
N GLU A 281 7.35 -7.45 14.69
CA GLU A 281 6.01 -6.86 14.64
C GLU A 281 5.41 -6.94 13.23
N THR A 282 6.23 -6.89 12.19
CA THR A 282 5.77 -7.12 10.81
C THR A 282 5.27 -8.55 10.63
N VAL A 283 5.96 -9.55 11.17
CA VAL A 283 5.50 -10.94 11.15
C VAL A 283 4.22 -11.11 11.98
N ARG A 284 4.09 -10.43 13.13
CA ARG A 284 2.83 -10.38 13.90
C ARG A 284 1.67 -9.86 13.03
N MET A 285 1.87 -8.78 12.29
CA MET A 285 0.87 -8.24 11.36
C MET A 285 0.52 -9.26 10.27
N ILE A 286 1.52 -9.93 9.68
CA ILE A 286 1.28 -10.95 8.65
C ILE A 286 0.50 -12.13 9.23
N ARG A 287 0.78 -12.55 10.45
CA ARG A 287 0.01 -13.59 11.16
C ARG A 287 -1.45 -13.19 11.30
N ALA A 288 -1.71 -11.99 11.81
CA ALA A 288 -3.07 -11.47 11.92
C ALA A 288 -3.76 -11.36 10.54
N MET A 289 -3.02 -10.99 9.49
CA MET A 289 -3.53 -10.98 8.11
C MET A 289 -3.91 -12.39 7.64
N VAL A 290 -3.06 -13.39 7.86
CA VAL A 290 -3.35 -14.79 7.49
C VAL A 290 -4.57 -15.32 8.23
N GLU A 291 -4.69 -15.02 9.51
CA GLU A 291 -5.86 -15.39 10.33
C GLU A 291 -7.14 -14.71 9.83
N TRP A 292 -7.07 -13.40 9.55
CA TRP A 292 -8.21 -12.66 8.98
C TRP A 292 -8.64 -13.23 7.64
N LEU A 293 -7.68 -13.48 6.74
CA LEU A 293 -7.94 -14.05 5.42
C LEU A 293 -8.58 -15.45 5.54
N SER A 294 -8.07 -16.30 6.42
CA SER A 294 -8.61 -17.64 6.64
C SER A 294 -10.06 -17.61 7.12
N LYS A 295 -10.41 -16.69 8.04
CA LYS A 295 -11.79 -16.48 8.51
C LYS A 295 -12.76 -16.02 7.41
N ASN A 296 -12.25 -15.41 6.35
CA ASN A 296 -13.00 -14.94 5.21
C ASN A 296 -12.83 -15.84 3.96
N GLU A 297 -12.38 -17.09 4.14
CA GLU A 297 -12.16 -18.09 3.07
C GLU A 297 -11.14 -17.64 2.00
N LEU A 298 -10.27 -16.71 2.36
CA LEU A 298 -9.23 -16.16 1.51
C LEU A 298 -7.85 -16.74 1.90
N ARG A 299 -6.87 -16.49 1.04
CA ARG A 299 -5.47 -16.94 1.22
C ARG A 299 -4.50 -15.77 1.08
N PRO A 300 -3.26 -15.88 1.55
CA PRO A 300 -2.23 -14.85 1.33
C PRO A 300 -2.11 -14.39 -0.13
N ALA A 301 -2.24 -15.30 -1.09
CA ALA A 301 -2.23 -14.99 -2.52
C ALA A 301 -3.45 -14.18 -3.01
N SER A 302 -4.51 -14.06 -2.20
CA SER A 302 -5.65 -13.18 -2.51
C SER A 302 -5.33 -11.70 -2.35
N VAL A 303 -4.26 -11.36 -1.61
CA VAL A 303 -3.89 -9.96 -1.32
C VAL A 303 -2.43 -9.64 -1.58
N MET A 304 -1.58 -10.64 -1.84
CA MET A 304 -0.15 -10.49 -2.14
C MET A 304 0.23 -11.22 -3.42
N ALA A 305 1.31 -10.76 -4.07
CA ALA A 305 1.82 -11.39 -5.28
C ALA A 305 2.53 -12.72 -4.98
N VAL A 306 2.36 -13.68 -5.88
CA VAL A 306 3.06 -14.98 -5.90
C VAL A 306 4.35 -14.82 -6.71
N ALA A 307 5.49 -14.99 -6.07
CA ALA A 307 6.80 -14.78 -6.68
C ALA A 307 7.08 -15.74 -7.85
N GLY A 308 7.70 -15.21 -8.90
CA GLY A 308 8.02 -15.95 -10.13
C GLY A 308 6.82 -16.29 -11.02
N ILE A 309 5.59 -15.90 -10.62
CA ILE A 309 4.34 -16.21 -11.33
C ILE A 309 3.58 -14.94 -11.67
N ASP A 310 3.29 -14.11 -10.65
CA ASP A 310 2.44 -12.94 -10.82
C ASP A 310 3.15 -11.77 -11.48
N ALA A 311 2.40 -10.99 -12.24
CA ALA A 311 2.87 -9.68 -12.68
C ALA A 311 3.13 -8.77 -11.47
N GLY A 312 3.96 -7.75 -11.68
CA GLY A 312 4.31 -6.79 -10.66
C GLY A 312 5.73 -6.98 -10.11
N THR A 313 5.92 -6.58 -8.86
CA THR A 313 7.26 -6.41 -8.28
C THR A 313 8.00 -7.72 -7.97
N LEU A 314 7.29 -8.85 -7.95
CA LEU A 314 7.86 -10.19 -7.68
C LEU A 314 7.99 -11.09 -8.91
N ARG A 315 7.63 -10.61 -10.11
CA ARG A 315 7.63 -11.41 -11.33
C ARG A 315 9.00 -12.03 -11.65
N GLY A 316 10.08 -11.28 -11.45
CA GLY A 316 11.45 -11.70 -11.73
C GLY A 316 12.22 -12.24 -10.52
N ARG A 317 11.53 -12.57 -9.41
CA ARG A 317 12.14 -13.11 -8.18
C ARG A 317 11.70 -14.55 -7.96
N PHE A 318 12.60 -15.40 -7.44
CA PHE A 318 12.34 -16.84 -7.18
C PHE A 318 11.86 -17.60 -8.43
N THR A 319 12.44 -17.28 -9.61
CA THR A 319 12.03 -17.87 -10.90
C THR A 319 12.66 -19.22 -11.16
N GLU A 320 13.66 -19.63 -10.38
CA GLU A 320 14.37 -20.89 -10.57
C GLU A 320 13.43 -22.09 -10.36
N SER A 321 13.77 -23.19 -11.04
CA SER A 321 12.98 -24.42 -11.00
C SER A 321 12.72 -24.88 -9.58
N GLY A 322 11.45 -25.08 -9.24
CA GLY A 322 10.98 -25.51 -7.94
C GLY A 322 10.66 -24.34 -6.97
N PHE A 323 11.26 -23.14 -7.10
CA PHE A 323 10.98 -22.00 -6.22
C PHE A 323 9.79 -21.15 -6.66
N ALA A 324 9.52 -21.08 -7.97
CA ALA A 324 8.37 -20.33 -8.47
C ALA A 324 7.07 -20.78 -7.79
N GLY A 325 6.37 -19.83 -7.18
CA GLY A 325 5.14 -20.09 -6.45
C GLY A 325 5.31 -20.50 -4.99
N SER A 326 6.53 -20.57 -4.44
CA SER A 326 6.77 -20.93 -3.03
C SER A 326 6.81 -19.72 -2.08
N VAL A 327 6.85 -18.51 -2.62
CA VAL A 327 6.88 -17.27 -1.84
C VAL A 327 5.72 -16.38 -2.25
N VAL A 328 4.95 -15.91 -1.28
CA VAL A 328 3.85 -14.96 -1.44
C VAL A 328 4.15 -13.76 -0.58
N ALA A 329 4.43 -12.61 -1.20
CA ALA A 329 5.02 -11.53 -0.43
C ALA A 329 4.73 -10.14 -1.01
N LYS A 330 5.11 -9.14 -0.22
CA LYS A 330 5.16 -7.73 -0.59
C LYS A 330 6.61 -7.23 -0.54
N THR A 331 7.03 -6.58 -1.61
CA THR A 331 8.32 -5.89 -1.69
C THR A 331 8.23 -4.47 -1.16
N GLY A 332 9.32 -3.98 -0.59
CA GLY A 332 9.54 -2.57 -0.28
C GLY A 332 10.85 -2.08 -0.87
N THR A 333 10.88 -0.83 -1.35
CA THR A 333 12.10 -0.19 -1.84
C THR A 333 12.01 1.32 -1.71
N LEU A 334 13.04 1.90 -1.12
CA LEU A 334 13.32 3.33 -1.17
C LEU A 334 14.76 3.50 -1.67
N HIS A 335 14.98 4.45 -2.57
CA HIS A 335 16.31 4.63 -3.18
C HIS A 335 17.17 5.61 -2.40
N THR A 336 16.57 6.62 -1.78
CA THR A 336 17.28 7.72 -1.10
C THR A 336 16.91 7.84 0.37
N THR A 337 15.63 7.64 0.73
CA THR A 337 15.18 7.70 2.12
C THR A 337 15.89 6.62 2.94
N ASP A 338 16.35 6.97 4.15
CA ASP A 338 17.11 6.09 5.05
C ASP A 338 18.33 5.43 4.37
N SER A 339 19.03 6.19 3.52
CA SER A 339 20.22 5.72 2.78
C SER A 339 19.92 4.53 1.82
N GLY A 340 18.67 4.39 1.42
CA GLY A 340 18.19 3.29 0.59
C GLY A 340 17.73 2.09 1.40
N VAL A 341 16.62 1.50 1.00
CA VAL A 341 15.98 0.37 1.70
C VAL A 341 15.57 -0.71 0.71
N ALA A 342 15.85 -1.96 1.03
CA ALA A 342 15.22 -3.14 0.45
C ALA A 342 14.45 -3.89 1.53
N ALA A 343 13.18 -4.17 1.28
CA ALA A 343 12.31 -4.89 2.20
C ALA A 343 11.54 -5.99 1.48
N LEU A 344 11.30 -7.10 2.16
CA LEU A 344 10.47 -8.20 1.70
C LEU A 344 9.81 -8.87 2.89
N ALA A 345 8.48 -9.05 2.84
CA ALA A 345 7.75 -9.69 3.91
C ALA A 345 6.52 -10.44 3.37
N GLY A 346 6.18 -11.56 3.99
CA GLY A 346 5.09 -12.42 3.53
C GLY A 346 5.11 -13.82 4.08
N VAL A 347 4.75 -14.79 3.25
CA VAL A 347 4.62 -16.21 3.57
C VAL A 347 5.49 -17.04 2.62
N ILE A 348 6.26 -17.96 3.18
CA ILE A 348 7.03 -18.97 2.46
C ILE A 348 6.36 -20.32 2.68
N TYR A 349 6.29 -21.16 1.63
CA TYR A 349 5.72 -22.51 1.71
C TYR A 349 6.82 -23.56 1.60
N THR A 350 7.01 -24.35 2.65
CA THR A 350 8.06 -25.37 2.76
C THR A 350 7.49 -26.77 2.99
N ARG A 351 8.26 -27.82 2.62
CA ARG A 351 7.77 -29.19 2.69
C ARG A 351 7.74 -29.77 4.11
N LYS A 352 8.77 -29.48 4.92
CA LYS A 352 8.91 -30.11 6.25
C LYS A 352 8.36 -29.25 7.38
N ARG A 353 8.39 -27.91 7.25
CA ARG A 353 7.95 -26.99 8.31
C ARG A 353 6.65 -26.27 7.99
N GLY A 354 6.00 -26.62 6.86
CA GLY A 354 4.78 -25.95 6.43
C GLY A 354 5.01 -24.49 6.03
N PRO A 355 3.97 -23.63 6.15
CA PRO A 355 4.11 -22.21 5.88
C PRO A 355 4.95 -21.51 6.96
N LEU A 356 5.85 -20.63 6.54
CA LEU A 356 6.63 -19.75 7.40
C LEU A 356 6.22 -18.31 7.13
N LEU A 357 6.10 -17.51 8.19
CA LEU A 357 5.92 -16.07 8.12
C LEU A 357 7.27 -15.38 8.19
N PHE A 358 7.51 -14.34 7.40
CA PHE A 358 8.83 -13.73 7.37
C PHE A 358 8.78 -12.22 7.11
N ALA A 359 9.78 -11.52 7.63
CA ALA A 359 10.14 -10.15 7.28
C ALA A 359 11.66 -10.01 7.20
N VAL A 360 12.15 -9.42 6.10
CA VAL A 360 13.56 -9.10 5.86
C VAL A 360 13.67 -7.64 5.47
N TYR A 361 14.47 -6.88 6.21
CA TYR A 361 14.72 -5.47 6.03
C TYR A 361 16.21 -5.19 5.92
N ASP A 362 16.60 -4.45 4.91
CA ASP A 362 18.00 -4.11 4.65
C ASP A 362 18.13 -2.63 4.33
N VAL A 363 19.10 -1.99 4.99
CA VAL A 363 19.52 -0.62 4.68
C VAL A 363 20.70 -0.66 3.70
N ALA A 364 20.57 0.09 2.61
CA ALA A 364 21.54 0.04 1.50
C ALA A 364 22.82 0.86 1.73
N GLU A 365 22.86 1.71 2.76
CA GLU A 365 24.03 2.56 3.09
C GLU A 365 24.49 3.38 1.87
N ASN A 366 23.53 3.96 1.12
CA ASN A 366 23.72 4.69 -0.13
C ASN A 366 24.29 3.88 -1.31
N GLN A 367 24.22 2.56 -1.24
CA GLN A 367 24.65 1.66 -2.31
C GLN A 367 23.46 1.12 -3.11
N ASN A 368 23.75 0.28 -4.10
CA ASN A 368 22.74 -0.30 -4.98
C ASN A 368 21.83 -1.30 -4.24
N VAL A 369 20.56 -0.96 -4.08
CA VAL A 369 19.55 -1.81 -3.44
C VAL A 369 19.32 -3.15 -4.17
N GLN A 370 19.70 -3.28 -5.43
CA GLN A 370 19.55 -4.55 -6.17
C GLN A 370 20.45 -5.66 -5.61
N ILE A 371 21.61 -5.32 -5.05
CA ILE A 371 22.50 -6.29 -4.39
C ILE A 371 21.78 -6.90 -3.19
N LEU A 372 21.10 -6.07 -2.39
CA LEU A 372 20.34 -6.52 -1.22
C LEU A 372 19.17 -7.41 -1.61
N ARG A 373 18.43 -7.06 -2.66
CA ARG A 373 17.33 -7.90 -3.15
C ARG A 373 17.81 -9.31 -3.55
N ARG A 374 18.96 -9.42 -4.21
CA ARG A 374 19.56 -10.72 -4.55
C ARG A 374 19.98 -11.49 -3.31
N ALA A 375 20.58 -10.79 -2.33
CA ALA A 375 20.96 -11.40 -1.05
C ALA A 375 19.73 -11.91 -0.27
N GLN A 376 18.61 -11.15 -0.26
CA GLN A 376 17.34 -11.60 0.30
C GLN A 376 16.83 -12.88 -0.38
N ASP A 377 16.83 -12.92 -1.72
CA ASP A 377 16.35 -14.09 -2.47
C ASP A 377 17.19 -15.30 -2.16
N GLU A 378 18.50 -15.16 -2.16
CA GLU A 378 19.43 -16.25 -1.88
C GLU A 378 19.29 -16.76 -0.43
N PHE A 379 19.20 -15.86 0.54
CA PHE A 379 18.95 -16.21 1.93
C PHE A 379 17.65 -17.00 2.10
N LEU A 380 16.54 -16.49 1.54
CA LEU A 380 15.24 -17.15 1.67
C LEU A 380 15.19 -18.51 0.94
N LYS A 381 15.88 -18.65 -0.21
CA LYS A 381 16.03 -19.96 -0.88
C LYS A 381 16.78 -20.96 0.00
N GLN A 382 17.82 -20.52 0.69
CA GLN A 382 18.56 -21.39 1.62
C GLN A 382 17.67 -21.80 2.82
N VAL A 383 16.93 -20.87 3.43
CA VAL A 383 15.93 -21.19 4.48
C VAL A 383 14.90 -22.21 3.97
N ILE A 384 14.37 -22.02 2.77
CA ILE A 384 13.41 -22.96 2.15
C ILE A 384 14.03 -24.34 2.02
N ASN A 385 15.29 -24.45 1.57
CA ASN A 385 15.98 -25.73 1.42
C ASN A 385 16.22 -26.42 2.76
N GLU A 386 16.65 -25.68 3.81
CA GLU A 386 16.81 -26.19 5.17
C GLU A 386 15.49 -26.70 5.75
N CYS A 387 14.37 -26.08 5.36
CA CYS A 387 13.02 -26.50 5.71
C CYS A 387 12.44 -27.59 4.77
N GLY A 388 13.27 -28.31 4.06
CA GLY A 388 12.92 -29.49 3.25
C GLY A 388 12.56 -29.19 1.79
N GLY A 389 12.78 -27.97 1.34
CA GLY A 389 12.54 -27.52 -0.04
C GLY A 389 11.21 -26.82 -0.25
N PRO A 390 11.03 -26.21 -1.42
CA PRO A 390 9.86 -25.39 -1.75
C PRO A 390 8.59 -26.19 -1.99
N VAL A 391 7.44 -25.57 -1.67
CA VAL A 391 6.10 -26.02 -2.08
C VAL A 391 5.46 -24.91 -2.91
N SER A 392 5.19 -25.18 -4.18
CA SER A 392 4.50 -24.21 -5.04
C SER A 392 2.99 -24.21 -4.81
N ILE A 393 2.42 -23.04 -4.58
CA ILE A 393 0.97 -22.84 -4.45
C ILE A 393 0.31 -22.34 -5.75
N ALA A 394 1.06 -22.26 -6.86
CA ALA A 394 0.56 -21.73 -8.13
C ALA A 394 -0.76 -22.39 -8.60
N ARG A 395 -0.90 -23.71 -8.38
CA ARG A 395 -2.09 -24.48 -8.75
C ARG A 395 -3.34 -24.20 -7.88
N PHE A 396 -3.18 -23.56 -6.72
CA PHE A 396 -4.29 -23.26 -5.81
C PHE A 396 -4.77 -21.82 -5.94
N ARG A 397 -4.35 -21.13 -6.98
CA ARG A 397 -4.61 -19.73 -7.18
C ARG A 397 -6.01 -19.51 -7.73
N ILE A 398 -6.77 -18.62 -7.08
CA ILE A 398 -8.06 -18.11 -7.54
C ILE A 398 -7.84 -16.68 -8.04
N GLY A 399 -8.19 -16.41 -9.31
CA GLY A 399 -8.07 -15.10 -9.95
C GLY A 399 -6.70 -14.82 -10.57
N ARG A 400 -6.62 -13.73 -11.31
CA ARG A 400 -5.38 -13.20 -11.92
C ARG A 400 -5.07 -11.84 -11.30
N PRO A 401 -4.12 -11.72 -10.34
CA PRO A 401 -3.79 -10.45 -9.69
C PRO A 401 -3.18 -9.43 -10.65
N GLN A 402 -3.08 -9.78 -11.92
CA GLN A 402 -2.49 -8.97 -12.98
C GLN A 402 -3.49 -8.02 -13.63
N ASP A 403 -4.78 -8.34 -13.51
CA ASP A 403 -5.81 -7.58 -14.17
C ASP A 403 -6.09 -6.32 -13.33
N LYS A 404 -6.05 -5.17 -14.01
CA LYS A 404 -6.47 -3.91 -13.39
C LYS A 404 -7.91 -4.08 -12.93
N PRO A 405 -8.27 -3.65 -11.70
CA PRO A 405 -9.64 -3.71 -11.21
C PRO A 405 -10.62 -3.11 -12.21
N GLN A 406 -11.73 -3.80 -12.45
CA GLN A 406 -12.76 -3.39 -13.41
C GLN A 406 -14.05 -3.06 -12.68
N SER A 407 -14.56 -1.86 -12.92
CA SER A 407 -15.85 -1.44 -12.39
C SER A 407 -17.00 -2.01 -13.20
N HIS A 408 -18.13 -2.20 -12.56
CA HIS A 408 -19.40 -2.53 -13.17
C HIS A 408 -20.22 -1.25 -13.33
N ILE A 409 -20.86 -1.06 -14.51
CA ILE A 409 -21.74 0.07 -14.79
C ILE A 409 -23.16 -0.46 -14.97
N SER A 410 -24.10 0.10 -14.23
CA SER A 410 -25.52 -0.17 -14.33
C SER A 410 -26.32 1.11 -14.62
N PHE A 411 -27.38 0.96 -15.39
CA PHE A 411 -28.39 2.00 -15.57
C PHE A 411 -29.40 1.90 -14.43
N SER A 412 -29.86 3.05 -13.95
CA SER A 412 -30.97 3.09 -13.03
C SER A 412 -32.28 3.04 -13.85
N ASP A 413 -33.17 2.13 -13.48
CA ASP A 413 -34.48 1.99 -14.07
C ASP A 413 -35.39 3.22 -13.87
#